data_f900a9906633bccb3e62db043c801002
#
_entry.id   f900a9906633bccb3e62db043c801002
#
_cell.length_a   1.000
_cell.length_b   1.000
_cell.length_c   1.000
_cell.angle_alpha   90.00
_cell.angle_beta   90.00
_cell.angle_gamma   90.00
#
_symmetry.space_group_name_H-M   'P 1'
#
loop_
_entity.id
_entity.type
_entity.pdbx_description
1 polymer ?
#
loop_
_entity_poly.entity_id
_entity_poly.type
_entity_poly.pdbx_seq_one_letter_code
_entity_poly.pdbx_strand_id
1 'polypeptide(L)'
;MVVEDHADTLRVLARLLDHFGHEISVADCAQSALEIVESKEFDVVLSDIGLPDGSGYEVIAQAKRKQPIKGVALTGFDKEEDIRRSKEAGFDFHLSKPVDFHELCMILTQAGS
;
A
#
# COMPACT_ATOMS: atom_id res chain seq x y z
N MET A 1 -1.17 1.60 6.63
CA MET A 1 0.30 1.71 6.38
C MET A 1 0.56 2.13 4.95
N VAL A 2 1.50 3.02 4.74
CA VAL A 2 1.95 3.45 3.41
C VAL A 2 3.40 3.03 3.21
N VAL A 3 3.68 2.31 2.13
CA VAL A 3 5.03 1.85 1.78
C VAL A 3 5.42 2.42 0.42
N GLU A 4 6.36 3.35 0.40
CA GLU A 4 6.80 4.05 -0.80
C GLU A 4 8.22 4.55 -0.60
N ASP A 5 9.13 4.27 -1.53
CA ASP A 5 10.53 4.67 -1.42
C ASP A 5 10.81 6.10 -1.88
N HIS A 6 9.91 6.71 -2.65
CA HIS A 6 10.04 8.11 -3.04
C HIS A 6 9.52 9.01 -1.94
N ALA A 7 10.42 9.78 -1.31
CA ALA A 7 10.10 10.59 -0.15
C ALA A 7 8.97 11.59 -0.39
N ASP A 8 8.96 12.24 -1.55
CA ASP A 8 7.92 13.23 -1.87
C ASP A 8 6.55 12.56 -2.02
N THR A 9 6.47 11.45 -2.71
CA THR A 9 5.23 10.68 -2.87
C THR A 9 4.73 10.16 -1.53
N LEU A 10 5.62 9.63 -0.72
CA LEU A 10 5.29 9.14 0.62
C LEU A 10 4.69 10.25 1.49
N ARG A 11 5.30 11.43 1.46
CA ARG A 11 4.84 12.59 2.23
C ARG A 11 3.44 13.03 1.82
N VAL A 12 3.18 13.09 0.50
CA VAL A 12 1.88 13.50 -0.01
C VAL A 12 0.80 12.50 0.36
N LEU A 13 1.08 11.21 0.20
CA LEU A 13 0.14 10.14 0.56
C LEU A 13 -0.16 10.14 2.06
N ALA A 14 0.87 10.32 2.88
CA ALA A 14 0.70 10.36 4.33
C ALA A 14 -0.18 11.52 4.76
N ARG A 15 0.02 12.71 4.19
CA ARG A 15 -0.81 13.88 4.48
C ARG A 15 -2.27 13.67 4.07
N LEU A 16 -2.49 13.07 2.91
CA LEU A 16 -3.83 12.80 2.41
C LEU A 16 -4.58 11.85 3.36
N LEU A 17 -3.94 10.78 3.76
CA LEU A 17 -4.54 9.80 4.66
C LEU A 17 -4.80 10.39 6.04
N ASP A 18 -3.87 11.20 6.54
CA ASP A 18 -4.04 11.91 7.81
C ASP A 18 -5.25 12.85 7.77
N HIS A 19 -5.43 13.53 6.65
CA HIS A 19 -6.58 14.43 6.43
C HIS A 19 -7.90 13.69 6.52
N PHE A 20 -7.95 12.42 6.11
CA PHE A 20 -9.15 11.59 6.19
C PHE A 20 -9.30 10.90 7.56
N GLY A 21 -8.47 11.24 8.52
CA GLY A 21 -8.60 10.72 9.88
C GLY A 21 -8.01 9.34 10.10
N HIS A 22 -7.20 8.85 9.18
CA HIS A 22 -6.52 7.57 9.34
C HIS A 22 -5.29 7.70 10.22
N GLU A 23 -5.09 6.71 11.09
CA GLU A 23 -3.83 6.57 11.80
C GLU A 23 -2.80 5.99 10.85
N ILE A 24 -1.67 6.70 10.67
CA ILE A 24 -0.73 6.38 9.61
C ILE A 24 0.58 5.84 10.15
N SER A 25 1.02 4.72 9.57
CA SER A 25 2.39 4.23 9.69
C SER A 25 3.01 4.29 8.30
N VAL A 26 4.25 4.74 8.21
CA VAL A 26 4.96 4.90 6.95
C VAL A 26 6.23 4.05 6.91
N ALA A 27 6.56 3.56 5.73
CA ALA A 27 7.80 2.82 5.50
C ALA A 27 8.34 3.18 4.12
N ASP A 28 9.65 3.24 3.99
CA ASP A 28 10.31 3.55 2.72
C ASP A 28 10.98 2.34 2.06
N CYS A 29 10.90 1.18 2.70
CA CYS A 29 11.49 -0.05 2.19
C CYS A 29 10.73 -1.26 2.73
N ALA A 30 11.01 -2.44 2.16
CA ALA A 30 10.32 -3.66 2.55
C ALA A 30 10.64 -4.05 3.99
N GLN A 31 11.88 -3.92 4.42
CA GLN A 31 12.27 -4.27 5.79
C GLN A 31 11.51 -3.46 6.83
N SER A 32 11.46 -2.15 6.67
CA SER A 32 10.70 -1.28 7.60
C SER A 32 9.22 -1.63 7.61
N ALA A 33 8.66 -1.91 6.44
CA ALA A 33 7.25 -2.31 6.33
C ALA A 33 6.98 -3.62 7.07
N LEU A 34 7.84 -4.61 6.91
CA LEU A 34 7.68 -5.90 7.58
C LEU A 34 7.80 -5.77 9.10
N GLU A 35 8.67 -4.90 9.59
CA GLU A 35 8.78 -4.60 11.01
C GLU A 35 7.50 -3.97 11.56
N ILE A 36 6.88 -3.06 10.80
CA ILE A 36 5.60 -2.45 11.19
C ILE A 36 4.50 -3.50 11.21
N VAL A 37 4.47 -4.39 10.23
CA VAL A 37 3.50 -5.50 10.19
C VAL A 37 3.55 -6.34 11.47
N GLU A 38 4.74 -6.58 12.00
CA GLU A 38 4.92 -7.37 13.21
C GLU A 38 4.51 -6.64 14.50
N SER A 39 4.57 -5.31 14.51
CA SER A 39 4.45 -4.52 15.73
C SER A 39 3.19 -3.68 15.85
N LYS A 40 2.44 -3.47 14.76
CA LYS A 40 1.27 -2.58 14.77
C LYS A 40 0.08 -3.20 14.07
N GLU A 41 -1.12 -2.70 14.42
CA GLU A 41 -2.36 -3.05 13.76
C GLU A 41 -2.76 -1.95 12.78
N PHE A 42 -3.35 -2.34 11.65
CA PHE A 42 -3.85 -1.41 10.64
C PHE A 42 -4.88 -2.12 9.76
N ASP A 43 -5.71 -1.35 9.07
CA ASP A 43 -6.80 -1.87 8.25
C ASP A 43 -6.46 -1.92 6.76
N VAL A 44 -5.59 -1.02 6.32
CA VAL A 44 -5.24 -0.86 4.90
C VAL A 44 -3.74 -0.72 4.73
N VAL A 45 -3.21 -1.42 3.73
CA VAL A 45 -1.82 -1.27 3.29
C VAL A 45 -1.84 -0.69 1.89
N LEU A 46 -1.19 0.46 1.73
CA LEU A 46 -0.98 1.10 0.43
C LEU A 46 0.52 0.97 0.13
N SER A 47 0.89 0.13 -0.83
CA SER A 47 2.29 -0.21 -1.05
C SER A 47 2.69 -0.16 -2.51
N ASP A 48 3.85 0.44 -2.76
CA ASP A 48 4.55 0.29 -4.02
C ASP A 48 4.96 -1.18 -4.18
N ILE A 49 4.96 -1.67 -5.39
CA ILE A 49 5.35 -3.05 -5.69
C ILE A 49 6.87 -3.18 -5.72
N GLY A 50 7.57 -2.27 -6.39
CA GLY A 50 9.02 -2.27 -6.43
C GLY A 50 9.62 -1.46 -5.29
N LEU A 51 10.33 -2.11 -4.38
CA LEU A 51 10.99 -1.48 -3.25
C LEU A 51 12.50 -1.72 -3.34
N PRO A 52 13.33 -0.84 -2.73
CA PRO A 52 14.80 -0.96 -2.87
C PRO A 52 15.37 -2.29 -2.38
N ASP A 53 14.74 -2.91 -1.39
CA ASP A 53 15.23 -4.13 -0.74
C ASP A 53 14.29 -5.33 -0.86
N GLY A 54 13.27 -5.24 -1.71
CA GLY A 54 12.31 -6.31 -1.86
C GLY A 54 11.12 -5.92 -2.70
N SER A 55 9.95 -6.43 -2.36
CA SER A 55 8.72 -6.12 -3.11
C SER A 55 7.52 -5.92 -2.20
N GLY A 56 6.54 -5.16 -2.71
CA GLY A 56 5.25 -5.01 -2.05
C GLY A 56 4.48 -6.31 -1.95
N TYR A 57 4.77 -7.29 -2.79
CA TYR A 57 4.14 -8.61 -2.73
C TYR A 57 4.46 -9.31 -1.42
N GLU A 58 5.71 -9.23 -0.97
CA GLU A 58 6.13 -9.81 0.32
C GLU A 58 5.42 -9.11 1.48
N VAL A 59 5.33 -7.79 1.40
CA VAL A 59 4.70 -6.98 2.45
C VAL A 59 3.22 -7.34 2.59
N ILE A 60 2.47 -7.38 1.47
CA ILE A 60 1.04 -7.68 1.54
C ILE A 60 0.77 -9.11 1.98
N ALA A 61 1.58 -10.06 1.53
CA ALA A 61 1.42 -11.45 1.93
C ALA A 61 1.59 -11.62 3.43
N GLN A 62 2.62 -11.01 4.00
CA GLN A 62 2.89 -11.08 5.43
C GLN A 62 1.82 -10.34 6.24
N ALA A 63 1.40 -9.16 5.78
CA ALA A 63 0.36 -8.39 6.45
C ALA A 63 -0.96 -9.16 6.52
N LYS A 64 -1.35 -9.83 5.44
CA LYS A 64 -2.60 -10.61 5.42
C LYS A 64 -2.54 -11.86 6.27
N ARG A 65 -1.36 -12.40 6.52
CA ARG A 65 -1.19 -13.53 7.46
C ARG A 65 -1.44 -13.09 8.90
N LYS A 66 -1.11 -11.85 9.21
CA LYS A 66 -1.19 -11.32 10.57
C LYS A 66 -2.56 -10.74 10.90
N GLN A 67 -3.22 -10.12 9.94
CA GLN A 67 -4.44 -9.34 10.19
C GLN A 67 -5.36 -9.33 8.96
N PRO A 68 -6.68 -9.18 9.18
CA PRO A 68 -7.61 -9.00 8.07
C PRO A 68 -7.51 -7.55 7.54
N ILE A 69 -6.67 -7.36 6.52
CA ILE A 69 -6.42 -6.03 5.94
C ILE A 69 -6.83 -5.99 4.47
N LYS A 70 -6.99 -4.77 3.95
CA LYS A 70 -7.15 -4.53 2.51
C LYS A 70 -5.86 -3.96 1.97
N GLY A 71 -5.43 -4.44 0.82
CA GLY A 71 -4.20 -4.00 0.18
C GLY A 71 -4.46 -3.23 -1.10
N VAL A 72 -3.78 -2.11 -1.26
CA VAL A 72 -3.80 -1.29 -2.48
C VAL A 72 -2.39 -1.28 -3.07
N ALA A 73 -2.25 -1.80 -4.28
CA ALA A 73 -0.96 -1.81 -4.97
C ALA A 73 -0.76 -0.52 -5.75
N LEU A 74 0.42 0.10 -5.59
CA LEU A 74 0.85 1.23 -6.39
C LEU A 74 1.81 0.72 -7.46
N THR A 75 1.48 0.93 -8.74
CA THR A 75 2.33 0.45 -9.83
C THR A 75 2.64 1.55 -10.83
N GLY A 76 3.84 1.52 -11.41
CA GLY A 76 4.20 2.38 -12.50
C GLY A 76 3.86 1.79 -13.86
N PHE A 77 3.31 0.57 -13.87
CA PHE A 77 3.01 -0.16 -15.10
C PHE A 77 1.59 -0.69 -15.06
N ASP A 78 0.83 -0.45 -16.14
CA ASP A 78 -0.55 -0.89 -16.29
C ASP A 78 -0.69 -2.16 -17.13
N LYS A 79 0.29 -3.03 -17.07
CA LYS A 79 0.23 -4.29 -17.81
C LYS A 79 -0.69 -5.27 -17.08
N GLU A 80 -1.50 -5.97 -17.84
CA GLU A 80 -2.42 -6.98 -17.29
C GLU A 80 -1.69 -8.00 -16.40
N GLU A 81 -0.47 -8.37 -16.79
CA GLU A 81 0.34 -9.31 -16.03
C GLU A 81 0.67 -8.77 -14.64
N ASP A 82 1.03 -7.48 -14.53
CA ASP A 82 1.37 -6.88 -13.26
C ASP A 82 0.14 -6.77 -12.36
N ILE A 83 -1.00 -6.42 -12.93
CA ILE A 83 -2.27 -6.38 -12.20
C ILE A 83 -2.63 -7.77 -11.69
N ARG A 84 -2.52 -8.79 -12.52
CA ARG A 84 -2.80 -10.16 -12.13
C ARG A 84 -1.88 -10.62 -11.01
N ARG A 85 -0.58 -10.34 -11.13
CA ARG A 85 0.40 -10.71 -10.10
C ARG A 85 0.12 -10.03 -8.77
N SER A 86 -0.29 -8.77 -8.78
CA SER A 86 -0.64 -8.07 -7.55
C SER A 86 -1.86 -8.68 -6.88
N LYS A 87 -2.87 -9.07 -7.65
CA LYS A 87 -4.05 -9.75 -7.12
C LYS A 87 -3.69 -11.11 -6.54
N GLU A 88 -2.87 -11.89 -7.22
CA GLU A 88 -2.41 -13.19 -6.74
C GLU A 88 -1.62 -13.08 -5.45
N ALA A 89 -0.85 -12.00 -5.29
CA ALA A 89 -0.08 -11.76 -4.08
C ALA A 89 -0.96 -11.37 -2.89
N GLY A 90 -2.16 -10.88 -3.13
CA GLY A 90 -3.12 -10.54 -2.09
C GLY A 90 -3.63 -9.10 -2.09
N PHE A 91 -3.22 -8.28 -3.06
CA PHE A 91 -3.75 -6.92 -3.18
C PHE A 91 -5.21 -6.96 -3.68
N ASP A 92 -6.04 -6.14 -3.05
CA ASP A 92 -7.47 -6.05 -3.37
C ASP A 92 -7.77 -4.97 -4.41
N PHE A 93 -6.93 -3.95 -4.46
CA PHE A 93 -7.07 -2.81 -5.36
C PHE A 93 -5.74 -2.48 -6.00
N HIS A 94 -5.80 -1.72 -7.08
CA HIS A 94 -4.64 -1.35 -7.88
C HIS A 94 -4.76 0.11 -8.30
N LEU A 95 -3.67 0.89 -8.12
CA LEU A 95 -3.56 2.27 -8.56
C LEU A 95 -2.32 2.44 -9.40
N SER A 96 -2.48 3.10 -10.55
CA SER A 96 -1.35 3.44 -11.41
C SER A 96 -0.70 4.74 -10.95
N LYS A 97 0.60 4.85 -11.13
CA LYS A 97 1.31 6.12 -10.91
C LYS A 97 1.27 6.97 -12.18
N PRO A 98 1.16 8.29 -12.07
CA PRO A 98 1.03 9.07 -10.84
C PRO A 98 -0.32 8.86 -10.16
N VAL A 99 -0.34 8.88 -8.84
CA VAL A 99 -1.55 8.57 -8.07
C VAL A 99 -2.62 9.65 -8.28
N ASP A 100 -3.82 9.22 -8.69
CA ASP A 100 -4.99 10.08 -8.75
C ASP A 100 -5.65 10.04 -7.36
N PHE A 101 -5.65 11.19 -6.68
CA PHE A 101 -6.17 11.28 -5.33
C PHE A 101 -7.67 11.02 -5.23
N HIS A 102 -8.44 11.37 -6.27
CA HIS A 102 -9.85 11.08 -6.31
C HIS A 102 -10.09 9.57 -6.35
N GLU A 103 -9.37 8.87 -7.20
CA GLU A 103 -9.42 7.40 -7.29
C GLU A 103 -8.99 6.75 -5.98
N LEU A 104 -7.93 7.25 -5.35
CA LEU A 104 -7.47 6.76 -4.06
C LEU A 104 -8.55 6.95 -2.99
N CYS A 105 -9.21 8.09 -2.94
CA CYS A 105 -10.29 8.35 -1.99
C CYS A 105 -11.44 7.37 -2.17
N MET A 106 -11.81 7.06 -3.42
CA MET A 106 -12.87 6.09 -3.71
C MET A 106 -12.49 4.70 -3.22
N ILE A 107 -11.26 4.29 -3.44
CA ILE A 107 -10.75 2.98 -3.01
C ILE A 107 -10.75 2.90 -1.48
N LEU A 108 -10.27 3.93 -0.80
CA LEU A 108 -10.23 3.95 0.66
C LEU A 108 -11.61 3.89 1.27
N THR A 109 -12.59 4.55 0.65
CA THR A 109 -13.99 4.48 1.08
C THR A 109 -14.52 3.05 1.00
N GLN A 110 -14.23 2.32 -0.07
CA GLN A 110 -14.62 0.94 -0.23
C GLN A 110 -13.89 0.02 0.74
N ALA A 111 -12.58 0.23 0.92
CA ALA A 111 -11.76 -0.60 1.78
C ALA A 111 -12.07 -0.41 3.27
N GLY A 112 -12.52 0.79 3.65
CA GLY A 112 -12.82 1.14 5.04
C GLY A 112 -14.24 0.83 5.48
N SER A 113 -15.08 0.36 4.58
CA SER A 113 -16.48 0.09 4.91
C SER A 113 -16.76 -1.34 5.33
#